data_10145f958cfd172eacbdc9771bc80057
#
_entry.id   10145f958cfd172eacbdc9771bc80057
#
_cell.length_a   1.000
_cell.length_b   1.000
_cell.length_c   1.000
_cell.angle_alpha   90.00
_cell.angle_beta   90.00
_cell.angle_gamma   90.00
#
_symmetry.space_group_name_H-M   'P 1'
#
loop_
_entity.id
_entity.type
_entity.pdbx_description
1 polymer ?
#
loop_
_entity_poly.entity_id
_entity_poly.type
_entity_poly.pdbx_seq_one_letter_code
_entity_poly.pdbx_strand_id
1 'polypeptide(L)' 'STIENLEATIDKVIIDKLEENTFHAKLVIKTGSGETKIIDARPSDSIALAVRAHAPIFVEDEVLKQSDVFNKKPIE' A
#
# COMPACT_ATOMS: atom_id res chain seq x y z
N SER A 1 22.13 15.23 11.27
CA SER A 1 22.57 15.31 9.92
C SER A 1 21.41 15.27 8.96
N THR A 2 21.54 15.90 7.87
CA THR A 2 20.48 15.93 6.92
C THR A 2 20.15 14.55 6.39
N ILE A 3 21.10 13.68 6.40
CA ILE A 3 20.87 12.35 5.95
C ILE A 3 19.85 11.67 6.80
N GLU A 4 19.89 11.91 8.06
CA GLU A 4 18.95 11.30 8.95
C GLU A 4 17.56 11.75 8.67
N ASN A 5 17.41 12.98 8.25
CA ASN A 5 16.11 13.48 7.98
C ASN A 5 15.53 12.83 6.76
N LEU A 6 16.36 12.33 5.90
CA LEU A 6 15.88 11.69 4.73
C LEU A 6 15.62 10.23 4.94
N GLU A 7 16.04 9.72 6.09
CA GLU A 7 15.77 8.36 6.37
C GLU A 7 14.32 8.17 6.57
N ALA A 8 13.73 7.34 5.82
CA ALA A 8 12.33 7.03 5.97
C ALA A 8 12.16 5.56 5.71
N THR A 9 11.28 4.94 6.43
CA THR A 9 11.02 3.55 6.23
C THR A 9 9.56 3.38 5.87
N ILE A 10 9.29 2.40 5.06
CA ILE A 10 7.94 2.11 4.71
C ILE A 10 7.35 1.24 5.78
N ASP A 11 6.34 1.74 6.46
CA ASP A 11 5.71 1.03 7.54
C ASP A 11 4.77 -0.02 6.98
N LYS A 12 3.99 0.34 6.01
CA LYS A 12 3.06 -0.59 5.39
C LYS A 12 2.44 0.03 4.15
N VAL A 13 1.76 -0.79 3.40
CA VAL A 13 1.01 -0.34 2.24
C VAL A 13 -0.42 -0.78 2.45
N ILE A 14 -1.38 0.07 2.16
CA ILE A 14 -2.78 -0.26 2.30
C ILE A 14 -3.45 -0.04 0.94
N ILE A 15 -4.06 -1.09 0.42
CA ILE A 15 -4.84 -0.98 -0.79
C ILE A 15 -6.25 -0.66 -0.33
N ASP A 16 -6.68 0.57 -0.52
CA ASP A 16 -7.87 1.05 0.13
C ASP A 16 -9.05 1.36 -0.78
N LYS A 17 -8.88 1.27 -2.05
CA LYS A 17 -9.96 1.59 -2.95
C LYS A 17 -9.86 0.89 -4.27
N LEU A 18 -11.00 0.58 -4.84
CA LEU A 18 -11.07 0.09 -6.21
C LEU A 18 -12.14 0.94 -6.89
N GLU A 19 -11.74 1.77 -7.83
CA GLU A 19 -12.67 2.65 -8.53
C GLU A 19 -12.49 2.50 -10.01
N GLU A 20 -13.54 2.26 -10.73
CA GLU A 20 -13.46 2.16 -12.18
C GLU A 20 -12.38 1.20 -12.63
N ASN A 21 -12.31 0.09 -11.97
CA ASN A 21 -11.32 -0.96 -12.28
C ASN A 21 -9.89 -0.53 -11.99
N THR A 22 -9.73 0.50 -11.19
CA THR A 22 -8.40 0.96 -10.83
C THR A 22 -8.22 0.88 -9.33
N PHE A 23 -7.19 0.20 -8.90
CA PHE A 23 -6.88 0.12 -7.49
C PHE A 23 -6.10 1.33 -7.05
N HIS A 24 -6.34 1.75 -5.83
CA HIS A 24 -5.62 2.86 -5.22
C HIS A 24 -4.96 2.36 -3.94
N ALA A 25 -3.84 2.91 -3.63
CA ALA A 25 -3.08 2.50 -2.46
C ALA A 25 -2.57 3.68 -1.67
N LYS A 26 -2.32 3.45 -0.40
CA LYS A 26 -1.69 4.43 0.45
C LYS A 26 -0.40 3.85 0.95
N LEU A 27 0.63 4.65 0.86
CA LEU A 27 1.94 4.24 1.34
C LEU A 27 2.15 4.92 2.67
N VAL A 28 2.28 4.16 3.71
CA VAL A 28 2.48 4.70 5.06
C VAL A 28 3.95 4.68 5.38
N ILE A 29 4.51 5.84 5.60
CA ILE A 29 5.94 5.99 5.79
C ILE A 29 6.22 6.58 7.15
N LYS A 30 7.24 6.09 7.80
CA LYS A 30 7.71 6.66 9.04
C LYS A 30 9.01 7.37 8.77
N THR A 31 9.10 8.59 9.20
CA THR A 31 10.31 9.37 8.99
C THR A 31 11.28 9.11 10.12
N GLY A 32 12.49 9.57 9.96
CA GLY A 32 13.52 9.41 10.99
C GLY A 32 13.17 10.10 12.28
N SER A 33 12.32 11.11 12.23
CA SER A 33 11.91 11.80 13.44
C SER A 33 10.71 11.16 14.10
N GLY A 34 10.20 10.10 13.54
CA GLY A 34 9.07 9.41 14.14
C GLY A 34 7.72 9.85 13.63
N GLU A 35 7.69 10.70 12.65
CA GLU A 35 6.44 11.14 12.09
C GLU A 35 5.91 10.13 11.09
N THR A 36 4.61 10.05 10.98
CA THR A 36 3.98 9.16 10.02
C THR A 36 3.41 10.01 8.89
N LYS A 37 3.74 9.65 7.68
CA LYS A 37 3.19 10.31 6.51
C LYS A 37 2.48 9.31 5.63
N ILE A 38 1.38 9.76 5.03
CA ILE A 38 0.62 8.89 4.16
C ILE A 38 0.60 9.50 2.79
N ILE A 39 0.99 8.72 1.81
CA ILE A 39 1.12 9.19 0.45
C ILE A 39 0.28 8.34 -0.47
N ASP A 40 -0.48 8.97 -1.34
CA ASP A 40 -1.25 8.24 -2.34
C ASP A 40 -0.29 7.70 -3.37
N ALA A 41 -0.48 6.48 -3.76
CA ALA A 41 0.41 5.86 -4.72
C ALA A 41 -0.32 4.80 -5.51
N ARG A 42 0.24 4.41 -6.62
CA ARG A 42 -0.33 3.33 -7.39
C ARG A 42 0.05 2.01 -6.75
N PRO A 43 -0.82 1.04 -6.80
CA PRO A 43 -0.52 -0.25 -6.17
C PRO A 43 0.77 -0.86 -6.70
N SER A 44 1.01 -0.78 -7.99
CA SER A 44 2.20 -1.41 -8.55
C SER A 44 3.47 -0.81 -7.94
N ASP A 45 3.51 0.51 -7.82
CA ASP A 45 4.67 1.17 -7.23
C ASP A 45 4.77 0.88 -5.74
N SER A 46 3.63 0.89 -5.06
CA SER A 46 3.61 0.66 -3.63
C SER A 46 4.02 -0.76 -3.29
N ILE A 47 3.55 -1.71 -4.05
CA ILE A 47 3.89 -3.11 -3.81
C ILE A 47 5.37 -3.34 -4.05
N ALA A 48 5.91 -2.74 -5.11
CA ALA A 48 7.32 -2.90 -5.38
C ALA A 48 8.17 -2.34 -4.24
N LEU A 49 7.77 -1.20 -3.72
CA LEU A 49 8.49 -0.60 -2.61
C LEU A 49 8.34 -1.43 -1.34
N ALA A 50 7.15 -1.95 -1.10
CA ALA A 50 6.91 -2.76 0.08
C ALA A 50 7.74 -4.04 0.06
N VAL A 51 7.84 -4.65 -1.09
CA VAL A 51 8.63 -5.87 -1.22
C VAL A 51 10.09 -5.58 -0.93
N ARG A 52 10.61 -4.49 -1.45
CA ARG A 52 11.99 -4.14 -1.20
C ARG A 52 12.23 -3.81 0.25
N ALA A 53 11.27 -3.19 0.89
CA ALA A 53 11.41 -2.78 2.27
C ALA A 53 10.98 -3.86 3.25
N HIS A 54 10.50 -4.97 2.78
CA HIS A 54 9.96 -6.05 3.63
C HIS A 54 8.80 -5.51 4.47
N ALA A 55 8.01 -4.63 3.92
CA ALA A 55 6.89 -4.05 4.64
C ALA A 55 5.61 -4.81 4.30
N PRO A 56 4.69 -4.89 5.23
CA PRO A 56 3.45 -5.61 4.98
C PRO A 56 2.51 -4.86 4.06
N ILE A 57 1.65 -5.58 3.38
CA ILE A 57 0.66 -5.02 2.51
C ILE A 57 -0.70 -5.46 3.00
N PHE A 58 -1.57 -4.50 3.23
CA PHE A 58 -2.92 -4.78 3.70
C PHE A 58 -3.92 -4.39 2.63
N VAL A 59 -5.03 -5.07 2.59
CA VAL A 59 -6.09 -4.77 1.64
C VAL A 59 -7.36 -4.57 2.43
N GLU A 60 -8.03 -3.46 2.20
CA GLU A 60 -9.26 -3.17 2.91
C GLU A 60 -10.35 -4.16 2.51
N ASP A 61 -11.22 -4.48 3.45
CA ASP A 61 -12.28 -5.44 3.22
C ASP A 61 -13.15 -5.04 2.04
N GLU A 62 -13.44 -3.79 1.93
CA GLU A 62 -14.25 -3.30 0.84
C GLU A 62 -13.63 -3.62 -0.51
N VAL A 63 -12.32 -3.50 -0.60
CA VAL A 63 -11.61 -3.79 -1.83
C VAL A 63 -11.65 -5.27 -2.10
N LEU A 64 -11.47 -6.07 -1.07
CA LEU A 64 -11.52 -7.51 -1.22
C LEU A 64 -12.87 -7.96 -1.73
N LYS A 65 -13.91 -7.36 -1.22
CA LYS A 65 -15.24 -7.71 -1.65
C LYS A 65 -15.47 -7.38 -3.10
N GLN A 66 -15.00 -6.23 -3.52
CA GLN A 66 -15.14 -5.81 -4.89
C GLN A 66 -14.32 -6.68 -5.83
N SER A 67 -13.15 -7.06 -5.40
CA SER A 67 -12.29 -7.92 -6.20
C SER A 67 -12.90 -9.28 -6.35
N ASP A 68 -13.54 -9.78 -5.32
CA ASP A 68 -14.16 -11.07 -5.34
C ASP A 68 -15.21 -11.16 -6.42
N VAL A 69 -15.88 -10.10 -6.70
CA VAL A 69 -16.87 -10.12 -7.72
C VAL A 69 -16.24 -10.47 -9.06
N PHE A 70 -15.05 -9.95 -9.29
CA PHE A 70 -14.38 -10.22 -10.54
C PHE A 70 -13.67 -11.53 -10.54
N ASN A 71 -13.20 -11.95 -9.43
CA ASN A 71 -12.46 -13.17 -9.33
C ASN A 71 -13.26 -14.33 -8.92
N LYS A 72 -14.57 -14.22 -8.83
CA LYS A 72 -15.30 -15.24 -8.37
C LYS A 72 -15.37 -16.23 -9.37
N LYS A 73 -14.72 -17.20 -9.44
CA LYS A 73 -14.81 -18.21 -10.31
C LYS A 73 -14.57 -19.40 -9.64
N PRO A 74 -15.21 -20.32 -9.98
CA PRO A 74 -15.15 -21.58 -9.30
C PRO A 74 -13.90 -22.09 -9.54
N ILE A 75 -13.24 -22.34 -9.07
CA ILE A 75 -12.14 -22.91 -9.20
C ILE A 75 -12.27 -24.17 -9.31
N GLU A 76 -12.59 -24.53 -9.28
CA GLU A 76 -12.78 -25.68 -9.14
C GLU A 76 -13.13 -26.14 -9.55
#